data_8e8552735b1c156864928f66f7a5e58f
#
_entry.id   8e8552735b1c156864928f66f7a5e58f
#
_cell.length_a   1.000
_cell.length_b   1.000
_cell.length_c   1.000
_cell.angle_alpha   90.00
_cell.angle_beta   90.00
_cell.angle_gamma   90.00
#
_symmetry.space_group_name_H-M   'P 1'
#
loop_
_entity.id
_entity.type
_entity.pdbx_description
1 polymer ?
#
loop_
_entity_poly.entity_id
_entity_poly.type
_entity_poly.pdbx_seq_one_letter_code
_entity_poly.pdbx_strand_id
1 'polypeptide(L)'
;MPTRQNNVLGHTNSRKPYHTKNHVEKTDTLIYALGGLGEVGKNMYCYEHENEICIVDCGVLFPGDELLGVDYVIPDYHHLIRMNKKRKFLVITHGHEDHIGGIPFLLKQVQIDAIYAPRFAKALIQKKLSEHKGLENTKIIEINEDSRVSTRYFTVGFFNTIHSIPDSLGVLITTPNGTIVHTGDFKFDLTPVGTNADYQKMAHIGVLKPDLLMSDSTNSGVEDFSISEK
;
A
#
# COMPACT_ATOMS: atom_id res chain seq x y z
N MET A 1 42.53 -71.58 42.55
CA MET A 1 42.05 -70.95 41.23
C MET A 1 41.12 -69.80 41.58
N PRO A 2 41.46 -68.53 41.31
CA PRO A 2 40.66 -67.40 41.70
C PRO A 2 39.74 -66.98 40.53
N THR A 3 38.51 -66.73 40.85
CA THR A 3 37.43 -66.26 39.99
C THR A 3 37.62 -64.79 39.64
N ARG A 4 37.57 -64.48 38.34
CA ARG A 4 37.60 -63.08 37.78
C ARG A 4 36.22 -62.41 37.96
N GLN A 5 36.20 -61.27 38.63
CA GLN A 5 35.08 -60.37 38.67
C GLN A 5 35.13 -59.44 37.42
N ASN A 6 34.12 -59.48 36.64
CA ASN A 6 33.91 -58.51 35.49
C ASN A 6 33.29 -57.23 36.02
N ASN A 7 34.06 -56.13 35.97
CA ASN A 7 33.52 -54.76 36.14
C ASN A 7 32.90 -54.31 34.86
N VAL A 8 31.56 -54.10 34.85
CA VAL A 8 30.79 -53.45 33.78
C VAL A 8 30.75 -51.98 34.10
N LEU A 9 31.51 -51.19 33.31
CA LEU A 9 31.43 -49.72 33.34
C LEU A 9 30.17 -49.28 32.62
N GLY A 10 29.19 -48.72 33.36
CA GLY A 10 27.99 -48.11 32.83
C GLY A 10 28.32 -46.73 32.23
N HIS A 11 28.29 -46.62 30.91
CA HIS A 11 28.29 -45.34 30.23
C HIS A 11 26.90 -44.71 30.34
N THR A 12 26.75 -43.72 31.22
CA THR A 12 25.58 -42.83 31.22
C THR A 12 25.70 -41.82 30.10
N ASN A 13 25.02 -42.06 28.98
CA ASN A 13 24.87 -41.12 27.91
C ASN A 13 23.88 -40.02 28.35
N SER A 14 24.37 -38.89 28.85
CA SER A 14 23.58 -37.69 29.07
C SER A 14 23.30 -37.05 27.71
N ARG A 15 22.14 -37.35 27.11
CA ARG A 15 21.64 -36.62 25.96
C ARG A 15 21.30 -35.19 26.41
N LYS A 16 22.06 -34.20 25.93
CA LYS A 16 21.70 -32.78 26.04
C LYS A 16 20.32 -32.59 25.39
N PRO A 17 19.42 -31.80 26.00
CA PRO A 17 18.12 -31.53 25.37
C PRO A 17 18.37 -30.76 24.07
N TYR A 18 17.83 -31.27 22.97
CA TYR A 18 17.69 -30.54 21.71
C TYR A 18 16.85 -29.31 21.97
N HIS A 19 17.45 -28.13 21.92
CA HIS A 19 16.68 -26.89 21.78
C HIS A 19 15.98 -26.94 20.42
N THR A 20 14.73 -27.32 20.38
CA THR A 20 13.85 -27.04 19.28
C THR A 20 13.78 -25.51 19.14
N LYS A 21 14.46 -24.94 18.14
CA LYS A 21 14.17 -23.58 17.69
C LYS A 21 12.69 -23.61 17.32
N ASN A 22 11.86 -22.93 18.10
CA ASN A 22 10.50 -22.60 17.67
C ASN A 22 10.62 -21.83 16.37
N HIS A 23 10.41 -22.48 15.23
CA HIS A 23 10.11 -21.83 13.98
C HIS A 23 8.76 -21.13 14.21
N VAL A 24 8.79 -19.85 14.53
CA VAL A 24 7.62 -19.00 14.39
C VAL A 24 7.39 -18.99 12.88
N GLU A 25 6.34 -19.65 12.43
CA GLU A 25 5.90 -19.55 11.04
C GLU A 25 5.70 -18.06 10.76
N LYS A 26 6.42 -17.54 9.76
CA LYS A 26 6.23 -16.16 9.33
C LYS A 26 4.83 -16.06 8.75
N THR A 27 4.00 -15.24 9.32
CA THR A 27 2.69 -14.91 8.74
C THR A 27 2.92 -14.25 7.38
N ASP A 28 2.14 -14.63 6.38
CA ASP A 28 2.22 -14.07 5.04
C ASP A 28 1.68 -12.63 5.00
N THR A 29 2.25 -11.83 4.11
CA THR A 29 1.65 -10.55 3.72
C THR A 29 0.70 -10.81 2.55
N LEU A 30 -0.58 -10.50 2.75
CA LEU A 30 -1.59 -10.62 1.71
C LEU A 30 -1.66 -9.31 0.92
N ILE A 31 -1.79 -9.43 -0.40
CA ILE A 31 -1.96 -8.30 -1.32
C ILE A 31 -3.22 -8.56 -2.13
N TYR A 32 -4.14 -7.61 -2.10
CA TYR A 32 -5.39 -7.71 -2.86
C TYR A 32 -5.90 -6.34 -3.29
N ALA A 33 -6.60 -6.28 -4.42
CA ALA A 33 -7.27 -5.09 -4.90
C ALA A 33 -8.77 -5.17 -4.58
N LEU A 34 -9.35 -4.06 -4.14
CA LEU A 34 -10.80 -3.88 -4.02
C LEU A 34 -11.36 -3.14 -5.25
N GLY A 35 -10.49 -2.57 -6.07
CA GLY A 35 -10.78 -1.94 -7.34
C GLY A 35 -9.49 -1.52 -8.05
N GLY A 36 -9.57 -1.14 -9.31
CA GLY A 36 -8.46 -0.65 -10.13
C GLY A 36 -7.61 -1.74 -10.80
N LEU A 37 -7.91 -3.03 -10.61
CA LEU A 37 -7.18 -4.10 -11.25
C LEU A 37 -7.92 -4.60 -12.51
N GLY A 38 -7.32 -4.39 -13.67
CA GLY A 38 -7.94 -4.72 -14.96
C GLY A 38 -9.07 -3.78 -15.36
N GLU A 39 -9.17 -2.63 -14.73
CA GLU A 39 -10.14 -1.57 -15.02
C GLU A 39 -9.50 -0.20 -14.79
N VAL A 40 -10.10 0.87 -15.31
CA VAL A 40 -9.72 2.26 -15.03
C VAL A 40 -10.68 2.82 -13.98
N GLY A 41 -10.14 3.37 -12.90
CA GLY A 41 -10.93 3.93 -11.79
C GLY A 41 -11.12 3.00 -10.60
N LYS A 42 -11.74 3.48 -9.55
CA LYS A 42 -11.93 2.79 -8.24
C LYS A 42 -10.63 2.26 -7.63
N ASN A 43 -9.52 2.94 -7.85
CA ASN A 43 -8.22 2.46 -7.38
C ASN A 43 -8.23 2.26 -5.88
N MET A 44 -8.00 1.01 -5.43
CA MET A 44 -7.92 0.67 -4.01
C MET A 44 -7.19 -0.64 -3.81
N TYR A 45 -5.97 -0.58 -3.26
CA TYR A 45 -5.09 -1.71 -3.05
C TYR A 45 -4.79 -1.89 -1.57
N CYS A 46 -4.86 -3.12 -1.10
CA CYS A 46 -4.68 -3.47 0.30
C CYS A 46 -3.47 -4.39 0.49
N TYR A 47 -2.66 -4.05 1.48
CA TYR A 47 -1.51 -4.83 1.95
C TYR A 47 -1.79 -5.18 3.41
N GLU A 48 -1.98 -6.46 3.68
CA GLU A 48 -2.41 -6.94 4.99
C GLU A 48 -1.34 -7.85 5.59
N HIS A 49 -0.91 -7.53 6.81
CA HIS A 49 -0.01 -8.38 7.58
C HIS A 49 -0.46 -8.38 9.04
N GLU A 50 -0.69 -9.58 9.61
CA GLU A 50 -1.12 -9.76 10.98
C GLU A 50 -2.38 -8.90 11.31
N ASN A 51 -2.24 -7.94 12.22
CA ASN A 51 -3.33 -7.08 12.67
C ASN A 51 -3.31 -5.66 12.05
N GLU A 52 -2.58 -5.47 10.95
CA GLU A 52 -2.50 -4.19 10.24
C GLU A 52 -2.86 -4.33 8.76
N ILE A 53 -3.50 -3.31 8.20
CA ILE A 53 -3.78 -3.17 6.78
C ILE A 53 -3.32 -1.78 6.33
N CYS A 54 -2.37 -1.74 5.41
CA CYS A 54 -2.01 -0.56 4.64
C CYS A 54 -2.90 -0.54 3.40
N ILE A 55 -3.63 0.55 3.19
CA ILE A 55 -4.48 0.75 2.03
C ILE A 55 -3.82 1.84 1.18
N VAL A 56 -3.66 1.60 -0.12
CA VAL A 56 -3.20 2.59 -1.08
C VAL A 56 -4.37 2.97 -1.97
N ASP A 57 -4.72 4.24 -1.93
CA ASP A 57 -5.82 4.89 -2.59
C ASP A 57 -7.21 4.37 -2.20
N CYS A 58 -8.24 5.17 -2.50
CA CYS A 58 -9.64 4.85 -2.31
C CYS A 58 -10.47 5.70 -3.26
N GLY A 59 -10.51 5.28 -4.50
CA GLY A 59 -11.13 6.01 -5.60
C GLY A 59 -12.57 5.65 -5.89
N VAL A 60 -13.12 6.34 -6.87
CA VAL A 60 -14.40 6.02 -7.49
C VAL A 60 -14.21 5.73 -8.98
N LEU A 61 -15.18 5.07 -9.57
CA LEU A 61 -15.34 4.95 -11.01
C LEU A 61 -16.57 5.78 -11.40
N PHE A 62 -16.43 6.61 -12.44
CA PHE A 62 -17.55 7.28 -13.08
C PHE A 62 -18.20 6.29 -14.06
N PRO A 63 -19.47 5.93 -13.84
CA PRO A 63 -20.14 5.00 -14.74
C PRO A 63 -20.34 5.64 -16.12
N GLY A 64 -20.38 4.80 -17.15
CA GLY A 64 -20.81 5.22 -18.48
C GLY A 64 -22.33 5.40 -18.57
N ASP A 65 -22.80 5.71 -19.78
CA ASP A 65 -24.20 5.99 -20.06
C ASP A 65 -25.14 4.80 -19.79
N GLU A 66 -24.59 3.61 -19.61
CA GLU A 66 -25.34 2.38 -19.32
C GLU A 66 -25.93 2.32 -17.91
N LEU A 67 -25.42 3.13 -16.96
CA LEU A 67 -25.87 3.17 -15.56
C LEU A 67 -26.56 4.49 -15.23
N LEU A 68 -27.69 4.75 -15.86
CA LEU A 68 -28.48 5.98 -15.68
C LEU A 68 -28.85 6.19 -14.20
N GLY A 69 -28.58 7.40 -13.68
CA GLY A 69 -28.89 7.79 -12.30
C GLY A 69 -27.90 7.28 -11.26
N VAL A 70 -26.77 6.70 -11.68
CA VAL A 70 -25.64 6.35 -10.80
C VAL A 70 -24.53 7.38 -10.98
N ASP A 71 -24.20 8.13 -9.94
CA ASP A 71 -23.15 9.15 -9.97
C ASP A 71 -21.75 8.53 -9.83
N TYR A 72 -21.60 7.52 -8.98
CA TYR A 72 -20.31 6.87 -8.67
C TYR A 72 -20.47 5.37 -8.45
N VAL A 73 -19.46 4.62 -8.87
CA VAL A 73 -19.25 3.23 -8.45
C VAL A 73 -18.06 3.21 -7.51
N ILE A 74 -18.23 2.60 -6.34
CA ILE A 74 -17.20 2.51 -5.29
C ILE A 74 -16.71 1.08 -5.11
N PRO A 75 -15.52 0.87 -4.54
CA PRO A 75 -15.08 -0.45 -4.14
C PRO A 75 -16.00 -1.11 -3.11
N ASP A 76 -16.03 -2.42 -3.07
CA ASP A 76 -16.74 -3.18 -2.02
C ASP A 76 -15.88 -3.25 -0.74
N TYR A 77 -16.32 -2.56 0.30
CA TYR A 77 -15.63 -2.49 1.60
C TYR A 77 -15.95 -3.63 2.56
N HIS A 78 -16.80 -4.60 2.20
CA HIS A 78 -17.25 -5.66 3.11
C HIS A 78 -16.09 -6.46 3.74
N HIS A 79 -15.00 -6.68 3.01
CA HIS A 79 -13.82 -7.33 3.58
C HIS A 79 -13.22 -6.49 4.70
N LEU A 80 -13.03 -5.19 4.50
CA LEU A 80 -12.46 -4.28 5.51
C LEU A 80 -13.39 -4.10 6.71
N ILE A 81 -14.71 -4.14 6.51
CA ILE A 81 -15.70 -4.09 7.58
C ILE A 81 -15.59 -5.34 8.47
N ARG A 82 -15.46 -6.53 7.87
CA ARG A 82 -15.25 -7.77 8.64
C ARG A 82 -13.92 -7.78 9.41
N MET A 83 -12.90 -7.10 8.91
CA MET A 83 -11.59 -6.95 9.56
C MET A 83 -11.57 -5.78 10.56
N ASN A 84 -12.66 -5.54 11.30
CA ASN A 84 -12.82 -4.39 12.21
C ASN A 84 -11.79 -4.33 13.36
N LYS A 85 -11.21 -5.46 13.75
CA LYS A 85 -10.16 -5.55 14.79
C LYS A 85 -8.76 -5.21 14.27
N LYS A 86 -8.55 -5.17 12.96
CA LYS A 86 -7.27 -4.80 12.37
C LYS A 86 -7.14 -3.29 12.26
N ARG A 87 -5.98 -2.78 12.59
CA ARG A 87 -5.65 -1.38 12.38
C ARG A 87 -5.53 -1.09 10.89
N LYS A 88 -6.07 0.04 10.45
CA LYS A 88 -6.05 0.42 9.03
C LYS A 88 -5.56 1.84 8.89
N PHE A 89 -4.67 2.05 7.95
CA PHE A 89 -4.25 3.39 7.54
C PHE A 89 -4.29 3.50 6.02
N LEU A 90 -4.60 4.69 5.55
CA LEU A 90 -4.76 4.98 4.12
C LEU A 90 -3.60 5.85 3.65
N VAL A 91 -2.99 5.49 2.56
CA VAL A 91 -1.93 6.22 1.87
C VAL A 91 -2.46 6.65 0.51
N ILE A 92 -2.31 7.91 0.15
CA ILE A 92 -2.79 8.48 -1.10
C ILE A 92 -1.60 8.78 -1.99
N THR A 93 -1.69 8.33 -3.23
CA THR A 93 -0.67 8.60 -4.26
C THR A 93 -0.81 10.01 -4.82
N HIS A 94 -2.03 10.42 -5.18
CA HIS A 94 -2.33 11.75 -5.73
C HIS A 94 -3.82 12.09 -5.61
N GLY A 95 -4.23 13.26 -6.14
CA GLY A 95 -5.54 13.85 -5.85
C GLY A 95 -6.64 13.65 -6.91
N HIS A 96 -6.51 12.73 -7.87
CA HIS A 96 -7.60 12.44 -8.81
C HIS A 96 -8.76 11.69 -8.13
N GLU A 97 -9.97 11.86 -8.65
CA GLU A 97 -11.19 11.30 -8.06
C GLU A 97 -11.19 9.76 -8.02
N ASP A 98 -10.61 9.13 -9.01
CA ASP A 98 -10.45 7.68 -9.06
C ASP A 98 -9.41 7.12 -8.08
N HIS A 99 -8.76 8.02 -7.29
CA HIS A 99 -7.85 7.71 -6.19
C HIS A 99 -8.34 8.21 -4.82
N ILE A 100 -9.16 9.28 -4.77
CA ILE A 100 -9.63 9.86 -3.50
C ILE A 100 -11.15 9.91 -3.35
N GLY A 101 -11.91 9.75 -4.43
CA GLY A 101 -13.35 9.98 -4.44
C GLY A 101 -14.14 9.05 -3.53
N GLY A 102 -13.64 7.84 -3.27
CA GLY A 102 -14.26 6.83 -2.40
C GLY A 102 -14.09 7.09 -0.90
N ILE A 103 -13.18 7.98 -0.50
CA ILE A 103 -12.82 8.21 0.91
C ILE A 103 -14.03 8.52 1.81
N PRO A 104 -14.97 9.42 1.46
CA PRO A 104 -16.11 9.69 2.33
C PRO A 104 -17.01 8.47 2.55
N PHE A 105 -17.14 7.60 1.54
CA PHE A 105 -17.93 6.38 1.62
C PHE A 105 -17.23 5.32 2.47
N LEU A 106 -15.90 5.20 2.34
CA LEU A 106 -15.08 4.32 3.17
C LEU A 106 -15.19 4.70 4.65
N LEU A 107 -14.96 5.98 5.00
CA LEU A 107 -14.94 6.47 6.37
C LEU A 107 -16.28 6.34 7.10
N LYS A 108 -17.40 6.29 6.37
CA LYS A 108 -18.72 6.00 6.96
C LYS A 108 -18.91 4.56 7.40
N GLN A 109 -18.07 3.64 6.94
CA GLN A 109 -18.25 2.20 7.13
C GLN A 109 -17.04 1.53 7.80
N VAL A 110 -15.84 2.10 7.63
CA VAL A 110 -14.57 1.51 8.06
C VAL A 110 -13.80 2.51 8.89
N GLN A 111 -13.31 2.09 10.06
CA GLN A 111 -12.43 2.91 10.88
C GLN A 111 -11.03 2.94 10.25
N ILE A 112 -10.52 4.15 9.98
CA ILE A 112 -9.17 4.43 9.48
C ILE A 112 -8.43 5.26 10.54
N ASP A 113 -7.25 4.82 10.96
CA ASP A 113 -6.46 5.46 12.02
C ASP A 113 -5.90 6.82 11.57
N ALA A 114 -5.44 6.90 10.32
CA ALA A 114 -4.97 8.12 9.68
C ALA A 114 -4.96 7.98 8.16
N ILE A 115 -5.08 9.11 7.47
CA ILE A 115 -4.86 9.25 6.03
C ILE A 115 -3.53 9.99 5.84
N TYR A 116 -2.66 9.44 5.03
CA TYR A 116 -1.38 10.05 4.62
C TYR A 116 -1.53 10.49 3.17
N ALA A 117 -1.44 11.78 2.89
CA ALA A 117 -1.71 12.33 1.57
C ALA A 117 -0.73 13.46 1.21
N PRO A 118 -0.28 13.56 -0.05
CA PRO A 118 0.48 14.70 -0.51
C PRO A 118 -0.36 15.99 -0.39
N ARG A 119 0.32 17.12 -0.35
CA ARG A 119 -0.25 18.42 0.01
C ARG A 119 -1.52 18.76 -0.78
N PHE A 120 -1.45 18.61 -2.11
CA PHE A 120 -2.58 18.94 -2.98
C PHE A 120 -3.77 17.99 -2.76
N ALA A 121 -3.51 16.68 -2.73
CA ALA A 121 -4.54 15.67 -2.44
C ALA A 121 -5.16 15.86 -1.06
N LYS A 122 -4.35 16.20 -0.02
CA LYS A 122 -4.84 16.53 1.31
C LYS A 122 -5.86 17.66 1.29
N ALA A 123 -5.58 18.76 0.56
CA ALA A 123 -6.49 19.89 0.46
C ALA A 123 -7.83 19.49 -0.20
N LEU A 124 -7.77 18.68 -1.27
CA LEU A 124 -8.97 18.15 -1.94
C LEU A 124 -9.78 17.23 -1.02
N ILE A 125 -9.12 16.32 -0.31
CA ILE A 125 -9.77 15.42 0.64
C ILE A 125 -10.41 16.21 1.77
N GLN A 126 -9.74 17.20 2.36
CA GLN A 126 -10.30 18.06 3.40
C GLN A 126 -11.56 18.78 2.92
N LYS A 127 -11.54 19.37 1.71
CA LYS A 127 -12.70 20.02 1.11
C LYS A 127 -13.85 19.02 0.94
N LYS A 128 -13.57 17.84 0.38
CA LYS A 128 -14.55 16.78 0.19
C LYS A 128 -15.16 16.33 1.53
N LEU A 129 -14.36 16.09 2.55
CA LEU A 129 -14.84 15.65 3.87
C LEU A 129 -15.64 16.73 4.60
N SER A 130 -15.37 18.02 4.35
CA SER A 130 -16.16 19.12 4.93
C SER A 130 -17.62 19.16 4.45
N GLU A 131 -17.92 18.49 3.36
CA GLU A 131 -19.27 18.35 2.80
C GLU A 131 -20.03 17.15 3.40
N HIS A 132 -19.35 16.34 4.23
CA HIS A 132 -19.92 15.15 4.84
C HIS A 132 -19.94 15.26 6.36
N LYS A 133 -21.15 15.42 6.92
CA LYS A 133 -21.34 15.56 8.38
C LYS A 133 -20.68 14.42 9.17
N GLY A 134 -19.85 14.80 10.14
CA GLY A 134 -19.17 13.87 11.05
C GLY A 134 -17.81 13.40 10.56
N LEU A 135 -17.35 13.82 9.35
CA LEU A 135 -16.04 13.47 8.80
C LEU A 135 -15.03 14.64 8.83
N GLU A 136 -15.45 15.82 9.31
CA GLU A 136 -14.67 17.07 9.30
C GLU A 136 -13.35 16.96 10.09
N ASN A 137 -13.34 16.14 11.13
CA ASN A 137 -12.19 15.95 12.04
C ASN A 137 -11.33 14.72 11.70
N THR A 138 -11.47 14.17 10.48
CA THR A 138 -10.64 13.05 10.04
C THR A 138 -9.16 13.42 10.08
N LYS A 139 -8.34 12.56 10.68
CA LYS A 139 -6.91 12.78 10.79
C LYS A 139 -6.23 12.60 9.43
N ILE A 140 -5.79 13.69 8.81
CA ILE A 140 -5.03 13.69 7.55
C ILE A 140 -3.63 14.27 7.81
N ILE A 141 -2.62 13.47 7.54
CA ILE A 141 -1.20 13.80 7.72
C ILE A 141 -0.62 14.09 6.34
N GLU A 142 -0.02 15.27 6.20
CA GLU A 142 0.67 15.63 4.97
C GLU A 142 1.96 14.84 4.82
N ILE A 143 2.22 14.37 3.61
CA ILE A 143 3.44 13.67 3.22
C ILE A 143 4.03 14.26 1.93
N ASN A 144 5.29 13.98 1.71
CA ASN A 144 6.05 14.26 0.50
C ASN A 144 7.02 13.10 0.21
N GLU A 145 7.85 13.26 -0.80
CA GLU A 145 8.84 12.26 -1.22
C GLU A 145 9.86 11.85 -0.13
N ASP A 146 10.13 12.73 0.84
CA ASP A 146 11.08 12.48 1.94
C ASP A 146 10.40 11.90 3.19
N SER A 147 9.08 11.84 3.18
CA SER A 147 8.30 11.33 4.30
C SER A 147 8.49 9.82 4.46
N ARG A 148 8.30 9.36 5.70
CA ARG A 148 8.29 7.94 6.05
C ARG A 148 7.18 7.64 7.04
N VAL A 149 6.34 6.68 6.72
CA VAL A 149 5.32 6.15 7.62
C VAL A 149 5.81 4.81 8.15
N SER A 150 5.83 4.64 9.47
CA SER A 150 6.25 3.38 10.08
C SER A 150 5.19 2.93 11.08
N THR A 151 4.82 1.67 10.96
CA THR A 151 3.95 0.95 11.89
C THR A 151 4.70 -0.25 12.47
N ARG A 152 4.00 -1.19 13.07
CA ARG A 152 4.64 -2.42 13.56
C ARG A 152 5.17 -3.31 12.42
N TYR A 153 4.41 -3.40 11.33
CA TYR A 153 4.70 -4.34 10.23
C TYR A 153 5.02 -3.66 8.91
N PHE A 154 4.68 -2.39 8.75
CA PHE A 154 4.88 -1.65 7.51
C PHE A 154 5.86 -0.50 7.69
N THR A 155 6.75 -0.36 6.72
CA THR A 155 7.46 0.88 6.49
C THR A 155 7.12 1.36 5.08
N VAL A 156 6.57 2.57 4.99
CA VAL A 156 6.15 3.16 3.72
C VAL A 156 7.00 4.38 3.43
N GLY A 157 7.71 4.36 2.32
CA GLY A 157 8.46 5.47 1.75
C GLY A 157 7.82 5.96 0.46
N PHE A 158 8.28 7.08 -0.06
CA PHE A 158 7.68 7.74 -1.21
C PHE A 158 8.74 8.22 -2.20
N PHE A 159 8.34 8.41 -3.46
CA PHE A 159 9.16 9.01 -4.49
C PHE A 159 8.27 9.78 -5.47
N ASN A 160 8.77 10.91 -6.01
CA ASN A 160 8.00 11.71 -6.95
C ASN A 160 7.82 10.96 -8.28
N THR A 161 6.59 10.95 -8.76
CA THR A 161 6.22 10.57 -10.13
C THR A 161 5.72 11.80 -10.88
N ILE A 162 5.64 11.70 -12.21
CA ILE A 162 5.03 12.74 -13.05
C ILE A 162 3.66 12.25 -13.48
N HIS A 163 2.69 13.08 -13.27
CA HIS A 163 1.30 12.83 -13.70
C HIS A 163 0.62 14.17 -14.02
N SER A 164 -0.61 14.15 -14.54
CA SER A 164 -1.39 15.34 -14.92
C SER A 164 -1.94 16.16 -13.75
N ILE A 165 -1.51 15.85 -12.52
CA ILE A 165 -1.89 16.55 -11.28
C ILE A 165 -0.65 16.78 -10.41
N PRO A 166 -0.57 17.90 -9.64
CA PRO A 166 0.56 18.17 -8.75
C PRO A 166 0.72 17.14 -7.63
N ASP A 167 1.96 17.02 -7.13
CA ASP A 167 2.35 16.25 -5.94
C ASP A 167 2.06 14.75 -6.06
N SER A 168 2.18 14.15 -7.26
CA SER A 168 2.01 12.71 -7.44
C SER A 168 3.18 11.92 -6.85
N LEU A 169 2.87 10.87 -6.10
CA LEU A 169 3.84 10.02 -5.42
C LEU A 169 3.67 8.56 -5.80
N GLY A 170 4.80 7.90 -6.07
CA GLY A 170 4.89 6.46 -5.98
C GLY A 170 5.20 6.03 -4.55
N VAL A 171 4.89 4.79 -4.22
CA VAL A 171 4.94 4.25 -2.86
C VAL A 171 5.87 3.04 -2.80
N LEU A 172 6.77 3.02 -1.83
CA LEU A 172 7.66 1.90 -1.50
C LEU A 172 7.19 1.30 -0.18
N ILE A 173 6.65 0.09 -0.20
CA ILE A 173 6.10 -0.60 0.98
C ILE A 173 7.03 -1.73 1.36
N THR A 174 7.61 -1.65 2.55
CA THR A 174 8.42 -2.73 3.14
C THR A 174 7.59 -3.45 4.19
N THR A 175 7.56 -4.77 4.09
CA THR A 175 6.85 -5.70 4.98
C THR A 175 7.82 -6.75 5.53
N PRO A 176 7.44 -7.57 6.51
CA PRO A 176 8.27 -8.69 6.97
C PRO A 176 8.58 -9.75 5.91
N ASN A 177 7.79 -9.81 4.83
CA ASN A 177 7.92 -10.80 3.75
C ASN A 177 8.63 -10.26 2.50
N GLY A 178 8.75 -8.95 2.35
CA GLY A 178 9.40 -8.37 1.19
C GLY A 178 9.03 -6.90 0.96
N THR A 179 9.50 -6.38 -0.15
CA THR A 179 9.36 -4.98 -0.55
C THR A 179 8.55 -4.87 -1.84
N ILE A 180 7.59 -3.96 -1.83
CA ILE A 180 6.67 -3.72 -2.94
C ILE A 180 6.84 -2.27 -3.41
N VAL A 181 6.89 -2.07 -4.70
CA VAL A 181 6.79 -0.75 -5.35
C VAL A 181 5.40 -0.63 -5.97
N HIS A 182 4.71 0.46 -5.65
CA HIS A 182 3.42 0.82 -6.25
C HIS A 182 3.60 2.19 -6.91
N THR A 183 3.48 2.28 -8.22
CA THR A 183 3.81 3.51 -8.96
C THR A 183 2.80 4.62 -8.72
N GLY A 184 1.54 4.31 -8.35
CA GLY A 184 0.43 5.21 -8.63
C GLY A 184 0.32 5.43 -10.13
N ASP A 185 -0.39 6.47 -10.55
CA ASP A 185 -0.42 6.89 -11.95
C ASP A 185 0.86 7.66 -12.29
N PHE A 186 1.43 7.37 -13.44
CA PHE A 186 2.67 8.01 -13.84
C PHE A 186 2.85 8.10 -15.36
N LYS A 187 3.74 8.98 -15.77
CA LYS A 187 4.35 9.00 -17.09
C LYS A 187 5.82 9.39 -17.00
N PHE A 188 6.60 9.06 -18.04
CA PHE A 188 7.94 9.56 -18.19
C PHE A 188 7.91 10.83 -19.05
N ASP A 189 8.05 11.98 -18.40
CA ASP A 189 8.15 13.29 -19.03
C ASP A 189 9.46 13.95 -18.58
N LEU A 190 10.34 14.28 -19.52
CA LEU A 190 11.62 14.92 -19.22
C LEU A 190 11.52 16.44 -19.14
N THR A 191 10.38 16.99 -19.50
CA THR A 191 10.11 18.45 -19.51
C THR A 191 8.76 18.77 -18.89
N PRO A 192 8.43 18.26 -17.69
CA PRO A 192 7.11 18.44 -17.08
C PRO A 192 6.87 19.90 -16.68
N VAL A 193 5.61 20.23 -16.47
CA VAL A 193 5.24 21.43 -15.73
C VAL A 193 5.35 21.14 -14.23
N GLY A 194 6.22 21.87 -13.52
CA GLY A 194 6.43 21.67 -12.07
C GLY A 194 7.65 20.82 -11.74
N THR A 195 7.51 19.93 -10.76
CA THR A 195 8.64 19.14 -10.24
C THR A 195 8.92 17.92 -11.13
N ASN A 196 10.18 17.65 -11.40
CA ASN A 196 10.61 16.44 -12.11
C ASN A 196 10.38 15.19 -11.25
N ALA A 197 10.23 14.02 -11.91
CA ALA A 197 10.31 12.74 -11.23
C ALA A 197 11.68 12.57 -10.56
N ASP A 198 11.68 11.89 -9.42
CA ASP A 198 12.93 11.56 -8.72
C ASP A 198 13.56 10.29 -9.30
N TYR A 199 14.13 10.43 -10.51
CA TYR A 199 14.79 9.32 -11.21
C TYR A 199 15.96 8.74 -10.41
N GLN A 200 16.65 9.54 -9.58
CA GLN A 200 17.73 9.06 -8.74
C GLN A 200 17.20 8.12 -7.66
N LYS A 201 16.12 8.50 -7.00
CA LYS A 201 15.46 7.67 -5.98
C LYS A 201 14.86 6.41 -6.60
N MET A 202 14.23 6.52 -7.78
CA MET A 202 13.73 5.37 -8.54
C MET A 202 14.85 4.37 -8.87
N ALA A 203 15.99 4.86 -9.35
CA ALA A 203 17.16 4.01 -9.62
C ALA A 203 17.70 3.35 -8.35
N HIS A 204 17.73 4.08 -7.22
CA HIS A 204 18.14 3.52 -5.93
C HIS A 204 17.17 2.44 -5.46
N ILE A 205 15.85 2.65 -5.59
CA ILE A 205 14.82 1.63 -5.30
C ILE A 205 15.04 0.39 -6.17
N GLY A 206 15.37 0.57 -7.46
CA GLY A 206 15.67 -0.55 -8.36
C GLY A 206 16.87 -1.39 -7.89
N VAL A 207 17.91 -0.75 -7.33
CA VAL A 207 19.09 -1.44 -6.75
C VAL A 207 18.70 -2.29 -5.54
N LEU A 208 17.66 -1.92 -4.78
CA LEU A 208 17.15 -2.71 -3.66
C LEU A 208 16.44 -4.00 -4.09
N LYS A 209 16.19 -4.17 -5.38
CA LYS A 209 15.51 -5.35 -5.97
C LYS A 209 14.19 -5.65 -5.27
N PRO A 210 13.18 -4.78 -5.38
CA PRO A 210 11.88 -5.03 -4.77
C PRO A 210 11.29 -6.35 -5.28
N ASP A 211 10.54 -7.04 -4.43
CA ASP A 211 9.99 -8.36 -4.71
C ASP A 211 8.77 -8.27 -5.65
N LEU A 212 8.06 -7.12 -5.65
CA LEU A 212 6.90 -6.89 -6.48
C LEU A 212 6.87 -5.44 -6.99
N LEU A 213 6.58 -5.27 -8.26
CA LEU A 213 6.22 -3.99 -8.88
C LEU A 213 4.75 -4.02 -9.29
N MET A 214 3.96 -3.11 -8.72
CA MET A 214 2.59 -2.82 -9.13
C MET A 214 2.62 -1.50 -9.90
N SER A 215 2.36 -1.57 -11.20
CA SER A 215 2.50 -0.44 -12.10
C SER A 215 1.17 -0.08 -12.76
N ASP A 216 0.91 1.21 -12.89
CA ASP A 216 -0.05 1.72 -13.85
C ASP A 216 0.24 1.15 -15.24
N SER A 217 -0.80 0.73 -15.93
CA SER A 217 -0.75 0.19 -17.28
C SER A 217 -1.76 0.85 -18.23
N THR A 218 -2.30 1.99 -17.84
CA THR A 218 -3.19 2.81 -18.67
C THR A 218 -2.49 3.16 -19.97
N ASN A 219 -3.20 2.98 -21.08
CA ASN A 219 -2.65 3.16 -22.44
C ASN A 219 -1.47 2.25 -22.84
N SER A 220 -1.13 1.22 -22.06
CA SER A 220 -0.02 0.31 -22.39
C SER A 220 -0.17 -0.41 -23.73
N GLY A 221 -1.38 -0.52 -24.26
CA GLY A 221 -1.67 -1.08 -25.58
C GLY A 221 -1.69 -0.07 -26.73
N VAL A 222 -1.43 1.22 -26.48
CA VAL A 222 -1.40 2.26 -27.50
C VAL A 222 0.02 2.41 -28.01
N GLU A 223 0.22 2.19 -29.32
CA GLU A 223 1.52 2.36 -30.00
C GLU A 223 1.80 3.84 -30.28
N ASP A 224 2.08 4.61 -29.22
CA ASP A 224 2.39 6.05 -29.32
C ASP A 224 3.19 6.51 -28.09
N PHE A 225 3.62 7.76 -28.09
CA PHE A 225 4.34 8.39 -26.99
C PHE A 225 3.40 9.33 -26.22
N SER A 226 3.52 9.33 -24.89
CA SER A 226 2.86 10.35 -24.08
C SER A 226 3.39 11.74 -24.42
N ILE A 227 2.47 12.67 -24.69
CA ILE A 227 2.83 14.09 -24.92
C ILE A 227 3.26 14.70 -23.58
N SER A 228 4.29 15.59 -23.61
CA SER A 228 4.68 16.37 -22.43
C SER A 228 3.55 17.28 -21.97
N GLU A 229 3.46 17.53 -20.66
CA GLU A 229 2.56 18.52 -20.06
C GLU A 229 2.91 19.96 -20.40
N LYS A 230 4.06 20.21 -21.01
CA LYS A 230 4.58 21.53 -21.36
C LYS A 230 4.03 22.02 -22.70
#